data_dfdcd85863b7f1fad0412cd13062cd80
#
_entry.id   dfdcd85863b7f1fad0412cd13062cd80
#
_cell.length_a   1.000
_cell.length_b   1.000
_cell.length_c   1.000
_cell.angle_alpha   90.00
_cell.angle_beta   90.00
_cell.angle_gamma   90.00
#
_symmetry.space_group_name_H-M   'P 1'
#
loop_
_entity.id
_entity.type
_entity.pdbx_description
1 polymer ?
#
loop_
_entity_poly.entity_id
_entity_poly.type
_entity_poly.pdbx_seq_one_letter_code
_entity_poly.pdbx_strand_id
1 'polypeptide(L)'
;MIIRISTVFAACICICAPAFAAPGGKLGTLPIGHYLCALPGDADGLAWVPLEDKNFNIGNASTYHTADGSGTYLLTDKRVTFTRGPMKGMKFDRVSSGTLRWIDENGEQSNVRCVRAGATR
;
A
#
# COMPACT_ATOMS: atom_id res chain seq x y z
N MET A 1 -31.83 -60.64 -29.63
CA MET A 1 -32.14 -59.63 -28.66
C MET A 1 -30.95 -58.75 -28.39
N ILE A 2 -31.04 -57.51 -28.59
CA ILE A 2 -29.94 -56.62 -28.47
C ILE A 2 -30.10 -55.81 -27.17
N ILE A 3 -29.14 -55.97 -26.31
CA ILE A 3 -29.12 -55.17 -25.08
C ILE A 3 -28.33 -53.91 -25.35
N ARG A 4 -28.97 -52.83 -25.24
CA ARG A 4 -28.29 -51.55 -25.35
C ARG A 4 -27.90 -51.07 -23.99
N ILE A 5 -26.62 -51.01 -23.80
CA ILE A 5 -26.08 -50.42 -22.62
C ILE A 5 -25.84 -48.95 -22.92
N SER A 6 -26.73 -48.14 -22.41
CA SER A 6 -26.48 -46.70 -22.45
C SER A 6 -25.40 -46.36 -21.45
N THR A 7 -24.25 -46.14 -21.96
CA THR A 7 -23.19 -45.57 -21.12
C THR A 7 -23.51 -44.12 -20.86
N VAL A 8 -24.01 -43.89 -19.68
CA VAL A 8 -24.15 -42.52 -19.24
C VAL A 8 -22.76 -41.99 -18.93
N PHE A 9 -22.30 -41.12 -19.77
CA PHE A 9 -21.04 -40.44 -19.53
C PHE A 9 -21.32 -39.26 -18.58
N ALA A 10 -21.05 -39.49 -17.31
CA ALA A 10 -21.07 -38.39 -16.37
C ALA A 10 -19.79 -37.57 -16.60
N ALA A 11 -19.93 -36.49 -17.29
CA ALA A 11 -18.85 -35.55 -17.44
C ALA A 11 -18.67 -34.87 -16.09
N CYS A 12 -17.60 -35.25 -15.40
CA CYS A 12 -17.19 -34.55 -14.19
C CYS A 12 -16.61 -33.20 -14.61
N ILE A 13 -17.42 -32.17 -14.54
CA ILE A 13 -16.92 -30.82 -14.79
C ILE A 13 -16.21 -30.38 -13.52
N CYS A 14 -14.89 -30.50 -13.53
CA CYS A 14 -14.09 -29.87 -12.50
C CYS A 14 -14.12 -28.36 -12.73
N ILE A 15 -14.99 -27.70 -12.01
CA ILE A 15 -14.95 -26.24 -11.98
C ILE A 15 -13.81 -25.88 -11.04
N CYS A 16 -12.63 -25.68 -11.60
CA CYS A 16 -11.56 -25.04 -10.88
C CYS A 16 -11.94 -23.58 -10.76
N ALA A 17 -12.40 -23.19 -9.58
CA ALA A 17 -12.53 -21.78 -9.28
C ALA A 17 -11.13 -21.16 -9.33
N PRO A 18 -10.87 -20.16 -10.18
CA PRO A 18 -9.59 -19.52 -10.17
C PRO A 18 -9.37 -18.90 -8.80
N ALA A 19 -8.21 -19.17 -8.24
CA ALA A 19 -7.80 -18.46 -7.04
C ALA A 19 -7.70 -16.98 -7.40
N PHE A 20 -8.53 -16.16 -6.78
CA PHE A 20 -8.44 -14.74 -6.99
C PHE A 20 -7.19 -14.23 -6.29
N ALA A 21 -6.17 -13.90 -7.07
CA ALA A 21 -5.14 -13.01 -6.59
C ALA A 21 -5.80 -11.69 -6.25
N ALA A 22 -5.51 -11.14 -5.07
CA ALA A 22 -6.02 -9.83 -4.71
C ALA A 22 -5.69 -8.84 -5.82
N PRO A 23 -6.68 -8.04 -6.29
CA PRO A 23 -6.40 -7.03 -7.31
C PRO A 23 -5.31 -6.08 -6.78
N GLY A 24 -4.31 -5.79 -7.60
CA GLY A 24 -3.26 -4.84 -7.25
C GLY A 24 -1.88 -5.44 -6.94
N GLY A 25 -1.69 -6.77 -7.10
CA GLY A 25 -0.37 -7.38 -7.04
C GLY A 25 0.06 -7.87 -5.66
N LYS A 26 1.36 -7.94 -5.44
CA LYS A 26 1.94 -8.54 -4.25
C LYS A 26 1.73 -7.69 -3.01
N LEU A 27 1.35 -8.33 -1.92
CA LEU A 27 1.38 -7.72 -0.60
C LEU A 27 2.82 -7.62 -0.12
N GLY A 28 3.14 -6.50 0.50
CA GLY A 28 4.45 -6.25 1.04
C GLY A 28 4.41 -5.38 2.28
N THR A 29 5.60 -5.01 2.75
CA THR A 29 5.77 -4.10 3.87
C THR A 29 6.74 -3.00 3.49
N LEU A 30 6.56 -1.83 4.09
CA LEU A 30 7.51 -0.74 3.97
C LEU A 30 8.71 -0.95 4.88
N PRO A 31 9.89 -0.43 4.52
CA PRO A 31 11.01 -0.43 5.43
C PRO A 31 10.65 0.23 6.75
N ILE A 32 11.01 -0.43 7.84
CA ILE A 32 10.80 0.10 9.19
C ILE A 32 11.62 1.37 9.37
N GLY A 33 11.02 2.39 9.93
CA GLY A 33 11.74 3.61 10.21
C GLY A 33 10.83 4.83 10.32
N HIS A 34 11.49 5.96 10.43
CA HIS A 34 10.84 7.25 10.55
C HIS A 34 10.75 7.90 9.17
N TYR A 35 9.55 8.28 8.78
CA TYR A 35 9.28 8.92 7.49
C TYR A 35 8.98 10.39 7.70
N LEU A 36 9.73 11.24 7.01
CA LEU A 36 9.57 12.69 7.04
C LEU A 36 8.91 13.14 5.76
N CYS A 37 7.80 13.85 5.89
CA CYS A 37 7.03 14.36 4.77
C CYS A 37 7.35 15.83 4.52
N ALA A 38 7.43 16.21 3.26
CA ALA A 38 7.75 17.57 2.87
C ALA A 38 7.22 17.89 1.48
N LEU A 39 7.06 19.19 1.22
CA LEU A 39 6.83 19.75 -0.11
C LEU A 39 8.14 20.27 -0.68
N PRO A 40 8.33 20.27 -2.02
CA PRO A 40 9.45 20.97 -2.60
C PRO A 40 9.32 22.47 -2.33
N GLY A 41 10.42 23.09 -1.96
CA GLY A 41 10.46 24.52 -1.69
C GLY A 41 10.77 25.35 -2.93
N ASP A 42 10.89 26.65 -2.72
CA ASP A 42 11.27 27.60 -3.77
C ASP A 42 12.79 27.69 -3.94
N ALA A 43 13.21 28.14 -5.11
CA ALA A 43 14.63 28.29 -5.42
C ALA A 43 15.36 29.27 -4.48
N ASP A 44 14.65 30.26 -3.95
CA ASP A 44 15.21 31.28 -3.06
C ASP A 44 15.06 30.95 -1.57
N GLY A 45 14.49 29.80 -1.24
CA GLY A 45 14.22 29.38 0.12
C GLY A 45 14.74 27.98 0.42
N LEU A 46 14.07 27.31 1.34
CA LEU A 46 14.40 25.93 1.67
C LEU A 46 14.14 25.02 0.47
N ALA A 47 15.04 24.08 0.24
CA ALA A 47 14.85 23.07 -0.81
C ALA A 47 13.60 22.22 -0.56
N TRP A 48 13.27 21.99 0.70
CA TRP A 48 12.09 21.23 1.14
C TRP A 48 11.41 21.97 2.28
N VAL A 49 10.09 22.01 2.22
CA VAL A 49 9.26 22.59 3.29
C VAL A 49 8.70 21.43 4.11
N PRO A 50 9.17 21.24 5.35
CA PRO A 50 8.70 20.13 6.18
C PRO A 50 7.21 20.23 6.50
N LEU A 51 6.54 19.07 6.44
CA LEU A 51 5.15 18.91 6.85
C LEU A 51 5.12 17.97 8.06
N GLU A 52 5.49 18.48 9.21
CA GLU A 52 5.69 17.68 10.42
C GLU A 52 4.42 16.98 10.89
N ASP A 53 3.27 17.57 10.64
CA ASP A 53 1.97 16.97 10.96
C ASP A 53 1.64 15.74 10.11
N LYS A 54 2.38 15.51 9.04
CA LYS A 54 2.20 14.35 8.17
C LYS A 54 3.26 13.26 8.40
N ASN A 55 4.21 13.48 9.27
CA ASN A 55 5.25 12.51 9.57
C ASN A 55 4.68 11.27 10.26
N PHE A 56 5.29 10.13 9.99
CA PHE A 56 4.87 8.88 10.60
C PHE A 56 6.05 7.91 10.74
N ASN A 57 5.88 6.93 11.60
CA ASN A 57 6.84 5.85 11.79
C ASN A 57 6.24 4.54 11.30
N ILE A 58 7.01 3.77 10.56
CA ILE A 58 6.61 2.43 10.12
C ILE A 58 7.19 1.41 11.09
N GLY A 59 6.33 0.58 11.65
CA GLY A 59 6.70 -0.52 12.52
C GLY A 59 6.57 -1.87 11.85
N ASN A 60 6.60 -2.92 12.65
CA ASN A 60 6.46 -4.30 12.17
C ASN A 60 5.03 -4.62 11.76
N ALA A 61 4.89 -5.66 10.93
CA ALA A 61 3.58 -6.25 10.62
C ALA A 61 2.55 -5.25 10.08
N SER A 62 2.98 -4.38 9.17
CA SER A 62 2.10 -3.39 8.53
C SER A 62 1.47 -2.39 9.51
N THR A 63 2.17 -2.06 10.57
CA THR A 63 1.74 -1.05 11.53
C THR A 63 2.47 0.27 11.31
N TYR A 64 1.85 1.35 11.73
CA TYR A 64 2.47 2.67 11.73
C TYR A 64 2.07 3.45 12.98
N HIS A 65 2.83 4.47 13.29
CA HIS A 65 2.60 5.34 14.44
C HIS A 65 2.77 6.80 14.05
N THR A 66 1.89 7.64 14.58
CA THR A 66 2.00 9.09 14.47
C THR A 66 1.88 9.72 15.87
N ALA A 67 2.02 11.03 15.94
CA ALA A 67 1.77 11.76 17.19
C ALA A 67 0.32 11.60 17.68
N ASP A 68 -0.61 11.34 16.78
CA ASP A 68 -2.04 11.22 17.10
C ASP A 68 -2.48 9.78 17.38
N GLY A 69 -1.61 8.82 17.22
CA GLY A 69 -1.94 7.42 17.48
C GLY A 69 -1.28 6.47 16.50
N SER A 70 -1.76 5.24 16.46
CA SER A 70 -1.23 4.19 15.60
C SER A 70 -2.33 3.53 14.79
N GLY A 71 -1.93 2.80 13.77
CA GLY A 71 -2.85 2.10 12.90
C GLY A 71 -2.15 1.08 12.02
N THR A 72 -2.81 0.74 10.93
CA THR A 72 -2.32 -0.24 9.97
C THR A 72 -2.35 0.32 8.56
N TYR A 73 -1.50 -0.24 7.71
CA TYR A 73 -1.47 0.08 6.28
C TYR A 73 -1.45 -1.20 5.46
N LEU A 74 -1.73 -1.05 4.17
CA LEU A 74 -1.67 -2.11 3.18
C LEU A 74 -0.77 -1.67 2.04
N LEU A 75 0.29 -2.42 1.78
CA LEU A 75 1.15 -2.21 0.62
C LEU A 75 0.85 -3.28 -0.41
N THR A 76 0.29 -2.86 -1.54
CA THR A 76 0.03 -3.73 -2.68
C THR A 76 0.85 -3.24 -3.86
N ASP A 77 1.85 -4.02 -4.26
CA ASP A 77 2.80 -3.63 -5.28
C ASP A 77 3.52 -2.33 -4.90
N LYS A 78 3.15 -1.20 -5.44
CA LYS A 78 3.71 0.11 -5.07
C LYS A 78 2.71 1.05 -4.39
N ARG A 79 1.45 0.64 -4.25
CA ARG A 79 0.41 1.46 -3.63
C ARG A 79 0.31 1.17 -2.14
N VAL A 80 0.48 2.21 -1.34
CA VAL A 80 0.29 2.15 0.11
C VAL A 80 -1.05 2.78 0.44
N THR A 81 -1.88 2.06 1.17
CA THR A 81 -3.17 2.55 1.66
C THR A 81 -3.20 2.42 3.16
N PHE A 82 -3.44 3.51 3.86
CA PHE A 82 -3.60 3.48 5.32
C PHE A 82 -5.02 3.07 5.64
N THR A 83 -5.18 1.93 6.30
CA THR A 83 -6.47 1.27 6.48
C THR A 83 -7.11 1.54 7.83
N ARG A 84 -6.31 1.84 8.84
CA ARG A 84 -6.78 2.16 10.19
C ARG A 84 -5.91 3.24 10.83
N GLY A 85 -6.45 3.91 11.82
CA GLY A 85 -5.75 4.90 12.62
C GLY A 85 -5.85 6.32 12.09
N PRO A 86 -4.97 7.23 12.57
CA PRO A 86 -5.06 8.65 12.24
C PRO A 86 -4.95 8.98 10.76
N MET A 87 -4.27 8.14 9.99
CA MET A 87 -4.06 8.37 8.56
C MET A 87 -5.01 7.56 7.67
N LYS A 88 -6.07 6.98 8.25
CA LYS A 88 -7.02 6.16 7.51
C LYS A 88 -7.53 6.87 6.25
N GLY A 89 -7.47 6.17 5.12
CA GLY A 89 -7.92 6.68 3.83
C GLY A 89 -6.84 7.37 3.01
N MET A 90 -5.69 7.68 3.59
CA MET A 90 -4.57 8.23 2.84
C MET A 90 -3.91 7.17 1.97
N LYS A 91 -3.49 7.58 0.79
CA LYS A 91 -2.83 6.70 -0.19
C LYS A 91 -1.53 7.33 -0.66
N PHE A 92 -0.54 6.48 -0.86
CA PHE A 92 0.76 6.89 -1.36
C PHE A 92 1.22 5.92 -2.45
N ASP A 93 2.03 6.41 -3.37
CA ASP A 93 2.78 5.56 -4.30
C ASP A 93 4.22 5.46 -3.82
N ARG A 94 4.73 4.25 -3.73
CA ARG A 94 6.14 4.02 -3.44
C ARG A 94 6.94 4.22 -4.71
N VAL A 95 7.73 5.29 -4.74
CA VAL A 95 8.56 5.65 -5.91
C VAL A 95 9.96 5.08 -5.81
N SER A 96 10.39 4.75 -4.59
CA SER A 96 11.62 3.99 -4.32
C SER A 96 11.48 3.29 -2.98
N SER A 97 12.48 2.49 -2.57
CA SER A 97 12.37 1.67 -1.36
C SER A 97 12.04 2.47 -0.10
N GLY A 98 12.48 3.69 0.00
CA GLY A 98 12.25 4.54 1.18
C GLY A 98 11.56 5.86 0.85
N THR A 99 10.93 5.99 -0.30
CA THR A 99 10.28 7.24 -0.71
C THR A 99 8.86 6.99 -1.17
N LEU A 100 7.94 7.74 -0.59
CA LEU A 100 6.51 7.70 -0.92
C LEU A 100 6.06 9.05 -1.44
N ARG A 101 5.13 9.04 -2.39
CA ARG A 101 4.43 10.25 -2.85
C ARG A 101 2.97 10.15 -2.51
N TRP A 102 2.44 11.20 -1.91
CA TRP A 102 1.04 11.25 -1.54
C TRP A 102 0.15 11.32 -2.80
N ILE A 103 -0.89 10.49 -2.78
CA ILE A 103 -1.94 10.51 -3.80
C ILE A 103 -3.07 11.39 -3.27
N ASP A 104 -3.42 12.42 -4.03
CA ASP A 104 -4.45 13.35 -3.61
C ASP A 104 -5.86 12.74 -3.77
N GLU A 105 -6.87 13.53 -3.42
CA GLU A 105 -8.27 13.09 -3.47
C GLU A 105 -8.75 12.76 -4.89
N ASN A 106 -8.09 13.30 -5.90
CA ASN A 106 -8.40 13.04 -7.30
C ASN A 106 -7.68 11.80 -7.86
N GLY A 107 -6.89 11.11 -7.03
CA GLY A 107 -6.14 9.94 -7.45
C GLY A 107 -4.83 10.26 -8.16
N GLU A 108 -4.39 11.50 -8.14
CA GLU A 108 -3.16 11.94 -8.78
C GLU A 108 -2.02 12.09 -7.77
N GLN A 109 -0.79 11.88 -8.24
CA GLN A 109 0.38 12.11 -7.40
C GLN A 109 0.52 13.60 -7.09
N SER A 110 0.59 13.92 -5.81
CA SER A 110 0.87 15.27 -5.34
C SER A 110 2.37 15.52 -5.27
N ASN A 111 2.74 16.75 -4.91
CA ASN A 111 4.14 17.12 -4.69
C ASN A 111 4.65 16.74 -3.29
N VAL A 112 3.80 16.23 -2.42
CA VAL A 112 4.19 15.80 -1.09
C VAL A 112 4.97 14.49 -1.17
N ARG A 113 6.17 14.49 -0.62
CA ARG A 113 7.00 13.29 -0.51
C ARG A 113 7.28 12.98 0.95
N CYS A 114 7.26 11.70 1.25
CA CYS A 114 7.65 11.18 2.56
C CYS A 114 8.85 10.28 2.36
N VAL A 115 9.95 10.61 3.01
CA VAL A 115 11.23 9.91 2.85
C VAL A 115 11.65 9.31 4.17
N ARG A 116 12.09 8.07 4.12
CA ARG A 116 12.62 7.40 5.31
C ARG A 116 13.92 8.10 5.74
N ALA A 117 13.90 8.65 6.93
CA ALA A 117 15.04 9.38 7.49
C ALA A 117 16.03 8.47 8.23
N GLY A 118 15.63 7.25 8.52
CA GLY A 118 16.47 6.28 9.22
C GLY A 118 15.64 5.23 9.93
N ALA A 119 16.30 4.17 10.41
CA ALA A 119 15.64 3.14 11.18
C ALA A 119 15.26 3.68 12.56
N THR A 120 14.01 3.47 12.97
CA THR A 120 13.58 3.72 14.34
C THR A 120 14.18 2.61 15.23
N ARG A 121 14.80 2.98 16.28
CA ARG A 121 15.33 2.04 17.26
C ARG A 121 14.37 1.86 18.43
#